data_819e039c2ca092d236296a9c273b1e8c
#
_entry.id   819e039c2ca092d236296a9c273b1e8c
#
_cell.length_a   1.000
_cell.length_b   1.000
_cell.length_c   1.000
_cell.angle_alpha   90.00
_cell.angle_beta   90.00
_cell.angle_gamma   90.00
#
_symmetry.space_group_name_H-M   'P 1'
#
loop_
_entity.id
_entity.type
_entity.pdbx_description
1 polymer ?
#
loop_
_entity_poly.entity_id
_entity_poly.type
_entity_poly.pdbx_seq_one_letter_code
_entity_poly.pdbx_strand_id
1 'polypeptide(L)'
;MSNSIFRKDATAQGVAKQRLIESLAKPGKRVIYDPYAEKFVLGAGIIKLMGHKFSVWLSKKFVPGFHELLISRTRFIDDLIEKSTSDKVEQYVILGAGYDSRAHRLKLPSGLKIFEVDQPEVQERKRSKLPDEIPNAENVTYVSIDFNHQSLKEQLLNAGFDESKSTVFTLEGVSQYITREALNSTLNELAVLTQNSNAILFMSYVNSLLREDPKACFGKGYPNTEKRVKLITYGAAKVGEPWISLYSAEEIEDLLFQNRFSIIENKTLADLNSKYFTPIGRTIPENHIFKIEHFVVAKSKV
;
A
#
# COMPACT_ATOMS: atom_id res chain seq x y z
N MET A 1 -28.58 2.55 12.43
CA MET A 1 -27.79 1.85 11.39
C MET A 1 -26.86 2.77 10.58
N SER A 2 -26.54 3.98 11.06
CA SER A 2 -25.78 5.02 10.28
C SER A 2 -24.28 5.11 10.59
N ASN A 3 -23.75 4.36 11.55
CA ASN A 3 -22.36 4.57 12.05
C ASN A 3 -21.29 3.62 11.50
N SER A 4 -21.65 2.62 10.67
CA SER A 4 -20.68 1.64 10.15
C SER A 4 -19.97 2.10 8.88
N ILE A 5 -20.60 2.98 8.11
CA ILE A 5 -20.12 3.43 6.78
C ILE A 5 -18.88 4.34 6.90
N PHE A 6 -18.79 5.15 7.96
CA PHE A 6 -17.64 6.05 8.18
C PHE A 6 -16.37 5.36 8.69
N ARG A 7 -16.44 4.07 9.07
CA ARG A 7 -15.31 3.33 9.63
C ARG A 7 -14.55 2.46 8.63
N LYS A 8 -15.16 2.05 7.53
CA LYS A 8 -14.56 1.10 6.56
C LYS A 8 -13.44 1.68 5.68
N ASP A 9 -13.17 2.97 5.71
CA ASP A 9 -12.10 3.61 4.92
C ASP A 9 -11.09 4.40 5.76
N ALA A 10 -11.09 4.19 7.07
CA ALA A 10 -10.26 4.96 7.99
C ALA A 10 -8.75 4.77 7.74
N THR A 11 -8.32 3.55 7.46
CA THR A 11 -6.92 3.26 7.10
C THR A 11 -6.55 3.88 5.77
N ALA A 12 -7.42 3.77 4.75
CA ALA A 12 -7.19 4.39 3.44
C ALA A 12 -7.06 5.91 3.56
N GLN A 13 -7.90 6.57 4.38
CA GLN A 13 -7.79 7.99 4.70
C GLN A 13 -6.48 8.31 5.44
N GLY A 14 -6.07 7.44 6.38
CA GLY A 14 -4.80 7.56 7.11
C GLY A 14 -3.60 7.58 6.18
N VAL A 15 -3.55 6.68 5.23
CA VAL A 15 -2.48 6.61 4.20
C VAL A 15 -2.53 7.84 3.29
N ALA A 16 -3.72 8.22 2.78
CA ALA A 16 -3.89 9.42 1.97
C ALA A 16 -3.45 10.69 2.73
N LYS A 17 -3.72 10.77 4.04
CA LYS A 17 -3.25 11.86 4.90
C LYS A 17 -1.73 11.97 4.92
N GLN A 18 -0.99 10.87 4.99
CA GLN A 18 0.47 10.92 4.96
C GLN A 18 0.97 11.38 3.59
N ARG A 19 0.35 10.94 2.50
CA ARG A 19 0.68 11.44 1.15
C ARG A 19 0.38 12.93 0.98
N LEU A 20 -0.73 13.42 1.54
CA LEU A 20 -1.04 14.85 1.59
C LEU A 20 0.06 15.62 2.34
N ILE A 21 0.42 15.19 3.56
CA ILE A 21 1.46 15.83 4.35
C ILE A 21 2.78 15.92 3.57
N GLU A 22 3.21 14.81 2.95
CA GLU A 22 4.43 14.77 2.15
C GLU A 22 4.37 15.71 0.94
N SER A 23 3.21 15.80 0.28
CA SER A 23 3.00 16.67 -0.87
C SER A 23 3.12 18.17 -0.56
N LEU A 24 2.96 18.55 0.71
CA LEU A 24 3.17 19.93 1.18
C LEU A 24 4.65 20.31 1.32
N ALA A 25 5.57 19.37 1.25
CA ALA A 25 7.00 19.69 1.23
C ALA A 25 7.39 20.35 -0.09
N LYS A 26 8.42 21.22 -0.04
CA LYS A 26 8.94 21.89 -1.23
C LYS A 26 9.46 20.88 -2.26
N PRO A 27 9.35 21.16 -3.57
CA PRO A 27 10.03 20.38 -4.60
C PRO A 27 11.52 20.18 -4.24
N GLY A 28 12.06 18.97 -4.47
CA GLY A 28 13.41 18.58 -4.07
C GLY A 28 13.60 18.26 -2.58
N LYS A 29 12.57 18.44 -1.74
CA LYS A 29 12.54 18.06 -0.31
C LYS A 29 11.41 17.10 0.02
N ARG A 30 10.71 16.58 -0.97
CA ARG A 30 9.66 15.58 -0.86
C ARG A 30 10.05 14.29 -1.57
N VAL A 31 9.66 13.16 -1.00
CA VAL A 31 9.88 11.82 -1.56
C VAL A 31 8.86 11.51 -2.64
N ILE A 32 7.62 11.93 -2.42
CA ILE A 32 6.49 11.78 -3.37
C ILE A 32 5.71 13.08 -3.51
N TYR A 33 4.93 13.16 -4.58
CA TYR A 33 3.88 14.17 -4.76
C TYR A 33 2.58 13.51 -5.20
N ASP A 34 1.50 13.75 -4.46
CA ASP A 34 0.17 13.27 -4.77
C ASP A 34 -0.82 14.44 -4.80
N PRO A 35 -1.19 14.92 -6.00
CA PRO A 35 -2.12 16.06 -6.15
C PRO A 35 -3.56 15.70 -5.74
N TYR A 36 -3.89 14.40 -5.66
CA TYR A 36 -5.24 13.94 -5.35
C TYR A 36 -5.43 13.60 -3.87
N ALA A 37 -4.36 13.46 -3.09
CA ALA A 37 -4.44 13.04 -1.69
C ALA A 37 -5.37 13.94 -0.86
N GLU A 38 -5.40 15.25 -1.12
CA GLU A 38 -6.27 16.19 -0.40
C GLU A 38 -7.77 15.90 -0.59
N LYS A 39 -8.16 15.33 -1.72
CA LYS A 39 -9.55 14.99 -2.03
C LYS A 39 -10.08 13.87 -1.12
N PHE A 40 -9.20 13.01 -0.65
CA PHE A 40 -9.55 11.83 0.15
C PHE A 40 -9.49 12.08 1.65
N VAL A 41 -8.89 13.19 2.09
CA VAL A 41 -8.61 13.46 3.50
C VAL A 41 -9.63 14.40 4.12
N LEU A 42 -10.34 13.91 5.14
CA LEU A 42 -11.20 14.77 5.93
C LEU A 42 -10.35 15.79 6.71
N GLY A 43 -10.71 17.07 6.61
CA GLY A 43 -9.95 18.15 7.27
C GLY A 43 -8.63 18.51 6.56
N ALA A 44 -8.47 18.21 5.28
CA ALA A 44 -7.28 18.54 4.47
C ALA A 44 -6.87 20.03 4.60
N GLY A 45 -7.82 20.95 4.68
CA GLY A 45 -7.55 22.38 4.86
C GLY A 45 -6.76 22.69 6.14
N ILE A 46 -7.05 22.01 7.25
CA ILE A 46 -6.31 22.17 8.51
C ILE A 46 -4.88 21.68 8.33
N ILE A 47 -4.66 20.55 7.69
CA ILE A 47 -3.33 19.98 7.43
C ILE A 47 -2.52 20.93 6.54
N LYS A 48 -3.16 21.51 5.52
CA LYS A 48 -2.53 22.50 4.63
C LYS A 48 -2.10 23.76 5.40
N LEU A 49 -2.94 24.23 6.31
CA LEU A 49 -2.63 25.37 7.17
C LEU A 49 -1.45 25.08 8.12
N MET A 50 -1.42 23.86 8.71
CA MET A 50 -0.32 23.41 9.57
C MET A 50 1.01 23.25 8.77
N GLY A 51 0.93 22.92 7.50
CA GLY A 51 2.07 22.69 6.63
C GLY A 51 2.87 21.43 6.95
N HIS A 52 3.83 21.09 6.08
CA HIS A 52 4.61 19.86 6.15
C HIS A 52 5.35 19.67 7.47
N LYS A 53 6.18 20.65 7.85
CA LYS A 53 7.08 20.49 9.03
C LYS A 53 6.34 20.22 10.31
N PHE A 54 5.27 20.99 10.58
CA PHE A 54 4.48 20.83 11.79
C PHE A 54 3.68 19.51 11.78
N SER A 55 3.10 19.14 10.65
CA SER A 55 2.36 17.89 10.52
C SER A 55 3.25 16.66 10.72
N VAL A 56 4.47 16.65 10.16
CA VAL A 56 5.46 15.58 10.39
C VAL A 56 5.91 15.57 11.85
N TRP A 57 6.18 16.73 12.46
CA TRP A 57 6.53 16.82 13.88
C TRP A 57 5.42 16.22 14.77
N LEU A 58 4.18 16.56 14.49
CA LEU A 58 3.03 16.01 15.22
C LEU A 58 2.93 14.49 15.05
N SER A 59 3.09 13.97 13.83
CA SER A 59 3.11 12.53 13.57
C SER A 59 4.20 11.82 14.39
N LYS A 60 5.40 12.40 14.48
CA LYS A 60 6.53 11.87 15.25
C LYS A 60 6.27 11.84 16.78
N LYS A 61 5.45 12.72 17.30
CA LYS A 61 5.04 12.68 18.73
C LYS A 61 4.24 11.43 19.06
N PHE A 62 3.43 10.96 18.12
CA PHE A 62 2.61 9.75 18.31
C PHE A 62 3.41 8.48 18.01
N VAL A 63 3.97 8.35 16.81
CA VAL A 63 4.75 7.19 16.37
C VAL A 63 5.91 7.68 15.50
N PRO A 64 7.12 7.84 16.05
CA PRO A 64 8.30 8.19 15.25
C PRO A 64 8.50 7.23 14.09
N GLY A 65 8.77 7.74 12.88
CA GLY A 65 8.97 6.94 11.69
C GLY A 65 7.71 6.46 10.96
N PHE A 66 6.52 6.62 11.53
CA PHE A 66 5.27 6.17 10.88
C PHE A 66 4.99 6.89 9.56
N HIS A 67 5.18 8.21 9.54
CA HIS A 67 5.08 8.99 8.32
C HIS A 67 6.05 8.48 7.25
N GLU A 68 7.30 8.33 7.65
CA GLU A 68 8.38 7.91 6.76
C GLU A 68 8.16 6.48 6.25
N LEU A 69 7.62 5.57 7.07
CA LEU A 69 7.26 4.21 6.66
C LEU A 69 6.26 4.24 5.50
N LEU A 70 5.15 4.96 5.66
CA LEU A 70 4.10 4.99 4.63
C LEU A 70 4.56 5.70 3.35
N ILE A 71 5.39 6.74 3.48
CA ILE A 71 5.92 7.44 2.32
C ILE A 71 6.98 6.62 1.58
N SER A 72 7.85 5.89 2.31
CA SER A 72 8.82 4.98 1.66
C SER A 72 8.12 3.84 0.93
N ARG A 73 7.06 3.26 1.52
CA ARG A 73 6.22 2.25 0.87
C ARG A 73 5.60 2.78 -0.42
N THR A 74 4.98 3.96 -0.34
CA THR A 74 4.38 4.60 -1.51
C THR A 74 5.42 4.80 -2.62
N ARG A 75 6.60 5.35 -2.30
CA ARG A 75 7.67 5.59 -3.29
C ARG A 75 8.24 4.28 -3.84
N PHE A 76 8.38 3.27 -3.01
CA PHE A 76 8.90 1.96 -3.44
C PHE A 76 7.98 1.31 -4.48
N ILE A 77 6.67 1.40 -4.28
CA ILE A 77 5.68 0.93 -5.25
C ILE A 77 5.72 1.80 -6.52
N ASP A 78 5.83 3.11 -6.39
CA ASP A 78 5.93 4.02 -7.55
C ASP A 78 7.13 3.65 -8.43
N ASP A 79 8.32 3.47 -7.83
CA ASP A 79 9.53 3.03 -8.54
C ASP A 79 9.32 1.67 -9.22
N LEU A 80 8.63 0.74 -8.55
CA LEU A 80 8.33 -0.58 -9.11
C LEU A 80 7.42 -0.48 -10.35
N ILE A 81 6.36 0.33 -10.28
CA ILE A 81 5.44 0.51 -11.40
C ILE A 81 6.13 1.22 -12.56
N GLU A 82 6.88 2.30 -12.29
CA GLU A 82 7.66 3.01 -13.32
C GLU A 82 8.65 2.07 -14.03
N LYS A 83 9.35 1.21 -13.28
CA LYS A 83 10.25 0.19 -13.83
C LYS A 83 9.48 -0.85 -14.65
N SER A 84 8.43 -1.44 -14.09
CA SER A 84 7.64 -2.49 -14.74
C SER A 84 7.05 -2.01 -16.06
N THR A 85 6.56 -0.77 -16.12
CA THR A 85 6.03 -0.17 -17.35
C THR A 85 7.13 0.13 -18.38
N SER A 86 8.33 0.49 -17.93
CA SER A 86 9.50 0.60 -18.80
C SER A 86 9.92 -0.76 -19.36
N ASP A 87 9.74 -1.83 -18.60
CA ASP A 87 9.95 -3.24 -19.02
C ASP A 87 8.76 -3.81 -19.82
N LYS A 88 7.85 -2.94 -20.27
CA LYS A 88 6.70 -3.24 -21.13
C LYS A 88 5.64 -4.16 -20.50
N VAL A 89 5.42 -4.04 -19.20
CA VAL A 89 4.23 -4.62 -18.57
C VAL A 89 2.97 -4.00 -19.17
N GLU A 90 1.97 -4.83 -19.48
CA GLU A 90 0.78 -4.44 -20.24
C GLU A 90 -0.45 -4.26 -19.37
N GLN A 91 -0.45 -4.82 -18.15
CA GLN A 91 -1.56 -4.72 -17.20
C GLN A 91 -1.06 -4.37 -15.79
N TYR A 92 -1.81 -3.55 -15.09
CA TYR A 92 -1.59 -3.19 -13.69
C TYR A 92 -2.85 -3.44 -12.87
N VAL A 93 -2.76 -4.26 -11.83
CA VAL A 93 -3.88 -4.60 -10.93
C VAL A 93 -3.58 -4.10 -9.52
N ILE A 94 -4.45 -3.26 -8.99
CA ILE A 94 -4.37 -2.69 -7.65
C ILE A 94 -5.40 -3.40 -6.77
N LEU A 95 -4.95 -4.31 -5.92
CA LEU A 95 -5.79 -5.09 -5.02
C LEU A 95 -5.99 -4.35 -3.70
N GLY A 96 -7.25 -4.10 -3.32
CA GLY A 96 -7.58 -3.24 -2.20
C GLY A 96 -7.20 -1.79 -2.48
N ALA A 97 -7.66 -1.26 -3.63
CA ALA A 97 -7.20 0.01 -4.17
C ALA A 97 -7.47 1.22 -3.24
N GLY A 98 -8.50 1.16 -2.38
CA GLY A 98 -8.79 2.23 -1.43
C GLY A 98 -8.74 3.62 -2.07
N TYR A 99 -7.90 4.46 -1.51
CA TYR A 99 -7.61 5.79 -2.06
C TYR A 99 -6.25 5.86 -2.76
N ASP A 100 -5.80 4.76 -3.38
CA ASP A 100 -4.63 4.78 -4.25
C ASP A 100 -4.88 5.76 -5.42
N SER A 101 -3.91 6.58 -5.73
CA SER A 101 -3.97 7.57 -6.81
C SER A 101 -2.98 7.30 -7.94
N ARG A 102 -2.23 6.17 -7.88
CA ARG A 102 -1.16 5.85 -8.85
C ARG A 102 -1.66 5.78 -10.27
N ALA A 103 -2.84 5.20 -10.48
CA ALA A 103 -3.47 5.13 -11.79
C ALA A 103 -3.56 6.51 -12.47
N HIS A 104 -3.72 7.57 -11.67
CA HIS A 104 -3.97 8.92 -12.15
C HIS A 104 -2.78 9.89 -11.98
N ARG A 105 -1.90 9.66 -11.00
CA ARG A 105 -0.79 10.58 -10.72
C ARG A 105 0.54 10.19 -11.35
N LEU A 106 0.72 8.92 -11.68
CA LEU A 106 1.93 8.46 -12.37
C LEU A 106 1.81 8.68 -13.88
N LYS A 107 2.95 8.92 -14.52
CA LYS A 107 3.04 8.98 -15.97
C LYS A 107 3.10 7.55 -16.52
N LEU A 108 1.95 6.99 -16.82
CA LEU A 108 1.80 5.63 -17.31
C LEU A 108 1.63 5.61 -18.83
N PRO A 109 2.08 4.52 -19.51
CA PRO A 109 1.83 4.35 -20.95
C PRO A 109 0.34 4.33 -21.26
N SER A 110 -0.08 4.95 -22.36
CA SER A 110 -1.49 5.01 -22.79
C SER A 110 -2.10 3.63 -23.10
N GLY A 111 -1.27 2.63 -23.42
CA GLY A 111 -1.72 1.25 -23.64
C GLY A 111 -1.79 0.37 -22.41
N LEU A 112 -1.38 0.86 -21.22
CA LEU A 112 -1.44 0.10 -19.99
C LEU A 112 -2.89 -0.03 -19.52
N LYS A 113 -3.41 -1.25 -19.42
CA LYS A 113 -4.71 -1.50 -18.79
C LYS A 113 -4.55 -1.53 -17.26
N ILE A 114 -5.41 -0.81 -16.55
CA ILE A 114 -5.35 -0.69 -15.10
C ILE A 114 -6.66 -1.22 -14.52
N PHE A 115 -6.56 -2.13 -13.54
CA PHE A 115 -7.71 -2.66 -12.81
C PHE A 115 -7.60 -2.24 -11.35
N GLU A 116 -8.53 -1.44 -10.87
CA GLU A 116 -8.68 -1.11 -9.45
C GLU A 116 -9.71 -2.03 -8.82
N VAL A 117 -9.25 -2.89 -7.92
CA VAL A 117 -10.08 -3.90 -7.26
C VAL A 117 -10.34 -3.49 -5.82
N ASP A 118 -11.61 -3.28 -5.45
CA ASP A 118 -12.02 -2.96 -4.07
C ASP A 118 -13.52 -3.22 -3.86
N GLN A 119 -14.00 -3.02 -2.64
CA GLN A 119 -15.43 -3.08 -2.32
C GLN A 119 -16.20 -1.95 -3.04
N PRO A 120 -17.45 -2.21 -3.50
CA PRO A 120 -18.23 -1.24 -4.26
C PRO A 120 -18.35 0.14 -3.59
N GLU A 121 -18.59 0.15 -2.26
CA GLU A 121 -18.79 1.39 -1.51
C GLU A 121 -17.51 2.23 -1.40
N VAL A 122 -16.35 1.57 -1.39
CA VAL A 122 -15.04 2.27 -1.37
C VAL A 122 -14.76 2.88 -2.72
N GLN A 123 -15.01 2.14 -3.80
CA GLN A 123 -14.86 2.63 -5.18
C GLN A 123 -15.77 3.81 -5.47
N GLU A 124 -17.06 3.72 -5.10
CA GLU A 124 -18.03 4.80 -5.29
C GLU A 124 -17.57 6.09 -4.59
N ARG A 125 -17.13 5.97 -3.31
CA ARG A 125 -16.59 7.11 -2.56
C ARG A 125 -15.31 7.67 -3.19
N LYS A 126 -14.41 6.84 -3.69
CA LYS A 126 -13.21 7.30 -4.38
C LYS A 126 -13.58 8.09 -5.63
N ARG A 127 -14.40 7.51 -6.48
CA ARG A 127 -14.83 8.12 -7.75
C ARG A 127 -15.56 9.43 -7.54
N SER A 128 -16.45 9.53 -6.55
CA SER A 128 -17.17 10.77 -6.24
C SER A 128 -16.30 11.93 -5.78
N LYS A 129 -15.03 11.66 -5.40
CA LYS A 129 -14.07 12.67 -4.94
C LYS A 129 -13.03 13.05 -5.99
N LEU A 130 -12.90 12.25 -7.03
CA LEU A 130 -11.98 12.54 -8.14
C LEU A 130 -12.58 13.61 -9.05
N PRO A 131 -11.73 14.43 -9.74
CA PRO A 131 -12.20 15.34 -10.78
C PRO A 131 -12.84 14.57 -11.95
N ASP A 132 -13.78 15.21 -12.65
CA ASP A 132 -14.42 14.64 -13.85
C ASP A 132 -13.39 14.36 -14.95
N GLU A 133 -12.43 15.27 -15.13
CA GLU A 133 -11.29 15.08 -16.03
C GLU A 133 -10.05 14.70 -15.22
N ILE A 134 -9.60 13.47 -15.37
CA ILE A 134 -8.45 12.93 -14.66
C ILE A 134 -7.56 12.10 -15.63
N PRO A 135 -6.22 12.22 -15.55
CA PRO A 135 -5.32 11.44 -16.40
C PRO A 135 -5.58 9.93 -16.30
N ASN A 136 -5.43 9.24 -17.43
CA ASN A 136 -5.58 7.79 -17.58
C ASN A 136 -6.98 7.24 -17.21
N ALA A 137 -8.01 8.08 -17.12
CA ALA A 137 -9.36 7.62 -16.74
C ALA A 137 -9.88 6.50 -17.66
N GLU A 138 -9.61 6.61 -18.96
CA GLU A 138 -10.01 5.64 -19.99
C GLU A 138 -9.31 4.29 -19.87
N ASN A 139 -8.17 4.24 -19.19
CA ASN A 139 -7.38 3.02 -18.99
C ASN A 139 -7.73 2.30 -17.68
N VAL A 140 -8.55 2.91 -16.82
CA VAL A 140 -8.89 2.37 -15.50
C VAL A 140 -10.24 1.66 -15.54
N THR A 141 -10.23 0.37 -15.23
CA THR A 141 -11.41 -0.45 -15.00
C THR A 141 -11.59 -0.68 -13.51
N TYR A 142 -12.73 -0.27 -12.97
CA TYR A 142 -13.09 -0.50 -11.57
C TYR A 142 -13.75 -1.87 -11.42
N VAL A 143 -13.10 -2.76 -10.66
CA VAL A 143 -13.56 -4.13 -10.41
C VAL A 143 -14.08 -4.22 -8.99
N SER A 144 -15.39 -4.24 -8.83
CA SER A 144 -16.02 -4.39 -7.52
C SER A 144 -16.00 -5.83 -7.06
N ILE A 145 -15.52 -6.08 -5.83
CA ILE A 145 -15.46 -7.43 -5.25
C ILE A 145 -15.77 -7.44 -3.76
N ASP A 146 -16.48 -8.45 -3.33
CA ASP A 146 -16.47 -8.92 -1.94
C ASP A 146 -15.52 -10.12 -1.85
N PHE A 147 -14.33 -9.90 -1.32
CA PHE A 147 -13.28 -10.93 -1.18
C PHE A 147 -13.70 -12.14 -0.33
N ASN A 148 -14.78 -12.05 0.44
CA ASN A 148 -15.26 -13.16 1.23
C ASN A 148 -16.21 -14.11 0.46
N HIS A 149 -16.78 -13.64 -0.67
CA HIS A 149 -17.86 -14.33 -1.35
C HIS A 149 -17.67 -14.50 -2.86
N GLN A 150 -16.70 -13.81 -3.45
CA GLN A 150 -16.51 -13.79 -4.90
C GLN A 150 -15.06 -14.16 -5.27
N SER A 151 -14.89 -14.81 -6.41
CA SER A 151 -13.58 -15.12 -6.97
C SER A 151 -12.97 -13.87 -7.61
N LEU A 152 -11.78 -13.51 -7.19
CA LEU A 152 -11.00 -12.43 -7.79
C LEU A 152 -10.71 -12.72 -9.27
N LYS A 153 -10.36 -13.97 -9.59
CA LYS A 153 -10.11 -14.42 -10.95
C LYS A 153 -11.31 -14.17 -11.86
N GLU A 154 -12.49 -14.61 -11.45
CA GLU A 154 -13.71 -14.45 -12.24
C GLU A 154 -14.03 -12.96 -12.45
N GLN A 155 -13.92 -12.13 -11.40
CA GLN A 155 -14.18 -10.70 -11.52
C GLN A 155 -13.20 -9.99 -12.46
N LEU A 156 -11.92 -10.33 -12.40
CA LEU A 156 -10.90 -9.76 -13.30
C LEU A 156 -11.12 -10.19 -14.75
N LEU A 157 -11.41 -11.47 -15.00
CA LEU A 157 -11.69 -11.97 -16.37
C LEU A 157 -12.94 -11.30 -16.95
N ASN A 158 -14.02 -11.18 -16.17
CA ASN A 158 -15.25 -10.48 -16.59
C ASN A 158 -15.00 -8.99 -16.87
N ALA A 159 -14.00 -8.39 -16.22
CA ALA A 159 -13.59 -7.02 -16.43
C ALA A 159 -12.62 -6.83 -17.62
N GLY A 160 -12.26 -7.91 -18.30
CA GLY A 160 -11.40 -7.87 -19.50
C GLY A 160 -9.91 -8.00 -19.21
N PHE A 161 -9.54 -8.62 -18.06
CA PHE A 161 -8.18 -9.05 -17.80
C PHE A 161 -7.76 -10.11 -18.82
N ASP A 162 -6.56 -10.01 -19.35
CA ASP A 162 -6.01 -10.92 -20.35
C ASP A 162 -4.88 -11.76 -19.73
N GLU A 163 -5.11 -13.06 -19.59
CA GLU A 163 -4.16 -14.00 -18.96
C GLU A 163 -2.87 -14.19 -19.80
N SER A 164 -2.85 -13.74 -21.05
CA SER A 164 -1.66 -13.80 -21.92
C SER A 164 -0.71 -12.61 -21.72
N LYS A 165 -1.15 -11.56 -21.02
CA LYS A 165 -0.44 -10.29 -20.88
C LYS A 165 0.40 -10.25 -19.62
N SER A 166 1.59 -9.64 -19.75
CA SER A 166 2.44 -9.36 -18.58
C SER A 166 1.77 -8.40 -17.62
N THR A 167 1.79 -8.76 -16.33
CA THR A 167 1.02 -8.03 -15.30
C THR A 167 1.86 -7.67 -14.09
N VAL A 168 1.63 -6.47 -13.56
CA VAL A 168 2.07 -6.11 -12.21
C VAL A 168 0.87 -6.03 -11.27
N PHE A 169 0.98 -6.68 -10.11
CA PHE A 169 -0.01 -6.65 -9.03
C PHE A 169 0.52 -5.88 -7.85
N THR A 170 -0.33 -5.11 -7.19
CA THR A 170 -0.01 -4.49 -5.89
C THR A 170 -1.07 -4.86 -4.85
N LEU A 171 -0.63 -5.36 -3.70
CA LEU A 171 -1.42 -5.65 -2.50
C LEU A 171 -0.86 -4.83 -1.34
N GLU A 172 -1.17 -3.53 -1.32
CA GLU A 172 -0.62 -2.56 -0.37
C GLU A 172 -1.47 -2.45 0.89
N GLY A 173 -0.93 -2.87 2.04
CA GLY A 173 -1.57 -2.67 3.34
C GLY A 173 -2.88 -3.45 3.52
N VAL A 174 -3.00 -4.62 2.90
CA VAL A 174 -4.21 -5.47 2.92
C VAL A 174 -3.99 -6.73 3.76
N SER A 175 -2.83 -7.37 3.67
CA SER A 175 -2.57 -8.70 4.23
C SER A 175 -2.89 -8.84 5.72
N GLN A 176 -2.70 -7.79 6.51
CA GLN A 176 -2.98 -7.79 7.94
C GLN A 176 -4.47 -7.74 8.30
N TYR A 177 -5.34 -7.40 7.36
CA TYR A 177 -6.79 -7.25 7.57
C TYR A 177 -7.61 -8.45 7.09
N ILE A 178 -7.01 -9.36 6.34
CA ILE A 178 -7.65 -10.58 5.83
C ILE A 178 -7.09 -11.83 6.54
N THR A 179 -7.84 -12.92 6.50
CA THR A 179 -7.36 -14.17 7.09
C THR A 179 -6.21 -14.78 6.29
N ARG A 180 -5.46 -15.71 6.89
CA ARG A 180 -4.38 -16.43 6.21
C ARG A 180 -4.90 -17.21 5.00
N GLU A 181 -6.08 -17.81 5.14
CA GLU A 181 -6.76 -18.55 4.09
C GLU A 181 -7.16 -17.63 2.92
N ALA A 182 -7.69 -16.43 3.22
CA ALA A 182 -8.07 -15.46 2.21
C ALA A 182 -6.84 -14.94 1.44
N LEU A 183 -5.73 -14.67 2.13
CA LEU A 183 -4.49 -14.30 1.47
C LEU A 183 -3.97 -15.42 0.57
N ASN A 184 -3.95 -16.66 1.07
CA ASN A 184 -3.51 -17.81 0.29
C ASN A 184 -4.40 -18.03 -0.95
N SER A 185 -5.72 -17.92 -0.80
CA SER A 185 -6.66 -18.00 -1.93
C SER A 185 -6.40 -16.91 -2.97
N THR A 186 -6.21 -15.67 -2.52
CA THR A 186 -5.87 -14.55 -3.41
C THR A 186 -4.59 -14.85 -4.19
N LEU A 187 -3.50 -15.25 -3.53
CA LEU A 187 -2.23 -15.55 -4.18
C LEU A 187 -2.35 -16.72 -5.17
N ASN A 188 -3.13 -17.72 -4.84
CA ASN A 188 -3.41 -18.85 -5.74
C ASN A 188 -4.15 -18.38 -7.00
N GLU A 189 -5.17 -17.55 -6.86
CA GLU A 189 -5.89 -16.99 -8.01
C GLU A 189 -4.98 -16.14 -8.91
N LEU A 190 -4.06 -15.34 -8.32
CA LEU A 190 -3.07 -14.59 -9.10
C LEU A 190 -2.12 -15.54 -9.86
N ALA A 191 -1.67 -16.61 -9.23
CA ALA A 191 -0.80 -17.61 -9.86
C ALA A 191 -1.51 -18.32 -11.05
N VAL A 192 -2.80 -18.62 -10.90
CA VAL A 192 -3.61 -19.22 -11.98
C VAL A 192 -3.81 -18.23 -13.13
N LEU A 193 -4.15 -16.96 -12.82
CA LEU A 193 -4.32 -15.90 -13.82
C LEU A 193 -3.06 -15.65 -14.65
N THR A 194 -1.89 -15.92 -14.11
CA THR A 194 -0.60 -15.61 -14.75
C THR A 194 0.25 -16.85 -15.04
N GLN A 195 -0.36 -18.02 -15.10
CA GLN A 195 0.36 -19.28 -15.34
C GLN A 195 1.05 -19.34 -16.71
N ASN A 196 0.58 -18.56 -17.68
CA ASN A 196 1.10 -18.48 -19.04
C ASN A 196 1.76 -17.14 -19.39
N SER A 197 1.93 -16.25 -18.39
CA SER A 197 2.49 -14.92 -18.58
C SER A 197 3.40 -14.51 -17.41
N ASN A 198 4.22 -13.49 -17.63
CA ASN A 198 5.07 -12.96 -16.56
C ASN A 198 4.26 -12.08 -15.63
N ALA A 199 4.43 -12.27 -14.32
CA ALA A 199 3.85 -11.41 -13.31
C ALA A 199 4.88 -10.93 -12.29
N ILE A 200 4.70 -9.68 -11.85
CA ILE A 200 5.38 -9.10 -10.71
C ILE A 200 4.32 -8.81 -9.65
N LEU A 201 4.56 -9.22 -8.43
CA LEU A 201 3.69 -8.95 -7.29
C LEU A 201 4.45 -8.08 -6.28
N PHE A 202 3.89 -6.93 -5.95
CA PHE A 202 4.20 -6.24 -4.71
C PHE A 202 3.17 -6.63 -3.65
N MET A 203 3.64 -6.97 -2.45
CA MET A 203 2.77 -7.03 -1.28
C MET A 203 3.48 -6.48 -0.05
N SER A 204 2.72 -5.89 0.87
CA SER A 204 3.23 -5.56 2.18
C SER A 204 2.58 -6.44 3.26
N TYR A 205 3.34 -6.76 4.30
CA TYR A 205 2.85 -7.50 5.45
C TYR A 205 3.42 -6.96 6.76
N VAL A 206 2.67 -7.13 7.84
CA VAL A 206 3.12 -6.79 9.18
C VAL A 206 3.82 -8.00 9.81
N ASN A 207 5.02 -7.76 10.34
CA ASN A 207 5.85 -8.82 10.92
C ASN A 207 5.26 -9.37 12.23
N SER A 208 5.24 -10.70 12.38
CA SER A 208 4.74 -11.40 13.59
C SER A 208 5.53 -11.04 14.86
N LEU A 209 6.79 -10.67 14.72
CA LEU A 209 7.62 -10.15 15.82
C LEU A 209 6.97 -8.98 16.57
N LEU A 210 6.02 -8.28 15.92
CA LEU A 210 5.27 -7.22 16.59
C LEU A 210 4.54 -7.73 17.86
N ARG A 211 4.15 -9.01 17.90
CA ARG A 211 3.51 -9.67 19.06
C ARG A 211 4.51 -10.41 19.92
N GLU A 212 5.53 -11.04 19.31
CA GLU A 212 6.46 -11.96 19.94
C GLU A 212 7.64 -11.23 20.59
N ASP A 213 8.28 -10.34 19.84
CA ASP A 213 9.37 -9.44 20.29
C ASP A 213 9.22 -8.06 19.67
N PRO A 214 8.34 -7.20 20.23
CA PRO A 214 8.09 -5.88 19.68
C PRO A 214 9.35 -5.03 19.48
N LYS A 215 10.39 -5.24 20.29
CA LYS A 215 11.63 -4.45 20.20
C LYS A 215 12.37 -4.70 18.89
N ALA A 216 12.30 -5.92 18.36
CA ALA A 216 12.93 -6.27 17.09
C ALA A 216 12.34 -5.50 15.89
N CYS A 217 11.09 -5.03 16.00
CA CYS A 217 10.41 -4.24 14.97
C CYS A 217 10.83 -2.76 14.94
N PHE A 218 11.77 -2.34 15.77
CA PHE A 218 12.19 -0.94 15.87
C PHE A 218 13.71 -0.82 15.80
N GLY A 219 14.17 0.36 15.43
CA GLY A 219 15.60 0.68 15.46
C GLY A 219 16.14 0.87 16.89
N LYS A 220 17.45 0.81 17.01
CA LYS A 220 18.13 0.92 18.31
C LYS A 220 17.78 2.24 19.01
N GLY A 221 17.38 2.14 20.27
CA GLY A 221 17.02 3.31 21.07
C GLY A 221 15.64 3.91 20.76
N TYR A 222 14.79 3.18 20.05
CA TYR A 222 13.42 3.63 19.78
C TYR A 222 12.62 3.80 21.10
N PRO A 223 11.90 4.93 21.30
CA PRO A 223 11.30 5.23 22.59
C PRO A 223 9.97 4.48 22.81
N ASN A 224 9.83 3.84 23.98
CA ASN A 224 8.56 3.27 24.48
C ASN A 224 7.90 2.27 23.48
N THR A 225 8.65 1.32 22.95
CA THR A 225 8.20 0.35 21.92
C THR A 225 6.86 -0.29 22.26
N GLU A 226 6.69 -0.87 23.46
CA GLU A 226 5.45 -1.52 23.88
C GLU A 226 4.24 -0.58 23.87
N LYS A 227 4.41 0.65 24.36
CA LYS A 227 3.34 1.66 24.32
C LYS A 227 2.97 2.03 22.89
N ARG A 228 3.95 2.08 21.97
CA ARG A 228 3.72 2.40 20.57
C ARG A 228 2.99 1.28 19.85
N VAL A 229 3.37 0.03 20.09
CA VAL A 229 2.65 -1.13 19.57
C VAL A 229 1.20 -1.13 20.01
N LYS A 230 0.95 -0.96 21.32
CA LYS A 230 -0.42 -0.85 21.86
C LYS A 230 -1.21 0.29 21.22
N LEU A 231 -0.58 1.45 20.99
CA LEU A 231 -1.24 2.60 20.35
C LEU A 231 -1.67 2.29 18.91
N ILE A 232 -0.79 1.64 18.15
CA ILE A 232 -1.04 1.32 16.72
C ILE A 232 -2.12 0.24 16.60
N THR A 233 -1.97 -0.87 17.33
CA THR A 233 -2.90 -2.01 17.25
C THR A 233 -4.29 -1.63 17.81
N TYR A 234 -4.33 -0.88 18.91
CA TYR A 234 -5.60 -0.35 19.46
C TYR A 234 -6.23 0.67 18.51
N GLY A 235 -5.43 1.53 17.88
CA GLY A 235 -5.90 2.52 16.92
C GLY A 235 -6.57 1.84 15.72
N ALA A 236 -5.94 0.80 15.15
CA ALA A 236 -6.50 0.01 14.07
C ALA A 236 -7.83 -0.68 14.48
N ALA A 237 -7.85 -1.32 15.65
CA ALA A 237 -9.06 -1.97 16.16
C ALA A 237 -10.20 -0.97 16.42
N LYS A 238 -9.90 0.21 16.95
CA LYS A 238 -10.89 1.25 17.26
C LYS A 238 -11.60 1.79 16.03
N VAL A 239 -10.92 1.83 14.88
CA VAL A 239 -11.53 2.24 13.61
C VAL A 239 -12.22 1.09 12.89
N GLY A 240 -12.28 -0.10 13.49
CA GLY A 240 -12.96 -1.27 12.95
C GLY A 240 -12.11 -2.10 11.97
N GLU A 241 -10.80 -1.86 11.93
CA GLU A 241 -9.84 -2.54 11.06
C GLU A 241 -8.72 -3.21 11.89
N PRO A 242 -9.05 -4.20 12.75
CA PRO A 242 -8.04 -4.88 13.57
C PRO A 242 -7.07 -5.68 12.71
N TRP A 243 -5.80 -5.70 13.10
CA TRP A 243 -4.82 -6.57 12.46
C TRP A 243 -5.01 -8.01 12.93
N ILE A 244 -5.51 -8.86 12.05
CA ILE A 244 -5.83 -10.26 12.36
C ILE A 244 -4.71 -11.21 11.95
N SER A 245 -3.99 -10.92 10.88
CA SER A 245 -2.92 -11.75 10.34
C SER A 245 -1.58 -11.02 10.38
N LEU A 246 -0.60 -11.61 11.06
CA LEU A 246 0.78 -11.20 11.05
C LEU A 246 1.62 -12.38 10.57
N TYR A 247 2.76 -12.11 9.94
CA TYR A 247 3.58 -13.14 9.29
C TYR A 247 5.04 -12.98 9.64
N SER A 248 5.77 -14.08 9.78
CA SER A 248 7.23 -14.05 9.73
C SER A 248 7.73 -13.93 8.28
N ALA A 249 8.99 -13.65 8.09
CA ALA A 249 9.59 -13.60 6.76
C ALA A 249 9.56 -14.98 6.09
N GLU A 250 9.82 -16.03 6.86
CA GLU A 250 9.79 -17.41 6.43
C GLU A 250 8.39 -17.84 6.01
N GLU A 251 7.35 -17.49 6.79
CA GLU A 251 5.95 -17.78 6.44
C GLU A 251 5.54 -17.13 5.12
N ILE A 252 5.98 -15.90 4.85
CA ILE A 252 5.70 -15.21 3.58
C ILE A 252 6.47 -15.84 2.42
N GLU A 253 7.73 -16.25 2.65
CA GLU A 253 8.52 -16.94 1.63
C GLU A 253 7.87 -18.26 1.23
N ASP A 254 7.48 -19.08 2.20
CA ASP A 254 6.79 -20.35 1.97
C ASP A 254 5.44 -20.16 1.27
N LEU A 255 4.65 -19.19 1.73
CA LEU A 255 3.34 -18.88 1.14
C LEU A 255 3.46 -18.45 -0.32
N LEU A 256 4.40 -17.57 -0.64
CA LEU A 256 4.65 -17.14 -2.01
C LEU A 256 5.19 -18.29 -2.87
N PHE A 257 6.11 -19.08 -2.33
CA PHE A 257 6.67 -20.24 -3.04
C PHE A 257 5.60 -21.28 -3.41
N GLN A 258 4.71 -21.63 -2.47
CA GLN A 258 3.57 -22.52 -2.70
C GLN A 258 2.64 -22.01 -3.79
N ASN A 259 2.49 -20.70 -3.91
CA ASN A 259 1.68 -20.04 -4.92
C ASN A 259 2.48 -19.61 -6.18
N ARG A 260 3.61 -20.29 -6.48
CA ARG A 260 4.43 -20.06 -7.67
C ARG A 260 5.03 -18.66 -7.81
N PHE A 261 5.25 -17.96 -6.72
CA PHE A 261 6.02 -16.71 -6.70
C PHE A 261 7.37 -16.92 -6.04
N SER A 262 8.40 -16.24 -6.54
CA SER A 262 9.72 -16.19 -5.92
C SER A 262 10.02 -14.76 -5.49
N ILE A 263 10.43 -14.57 -4.25
CA ILE A 263 10.82 -13.26 -3.72
C ILE A 263 12.10 -12.79 -4.41
N ILE A 264 12.09 -11.56 -4.91
CA ILE A 264 13.25 -10.88 -5.47
C ILE A 264 13.73 -9.73 -4.58
N GLU A 265 12.84 -9.12 -3.81
CA GLU A 265 13.16 -8.09 -2.82
C GLU A 265 12.27 -8.25 -1.58
N ASN A 266 12.85 -8.06 -0.40
CA ASN A 266 12.12 -7.89 0.86
C ASN A 266 12.78 -6.74 1.62
N LYS A 267 12.09 -5.61 1.75
CA LYS A 267 12.61 -4.36 2.29
C LYS A 267 11.77 -3.85 3.45
N THR A 268 12.40 -3.05 4.29
CA THR A 268 11.76 -2.28 5.36
C THR A 268 12.09 -0.80 5.24
N LEU A 269 11.54 0.04 6.10
CA LEU A 269 11.93 1.45 6.17
C LEU A 269 13.44 1.62 6.40
N ALA A 270 14.08 0.71 7.14
CA ALA A 270 15.52 0.78 7.40
C ALA A 270 16.34 0.69 6.09
N ASP A 271 15.95 -0.21 5.20
CA ASP A 271 16.61 -0.42 3.91
C ASP A 271 16.39 0.76 2.94
N LEU A 272 15.25 1.42 3.05
CA LEU A 272 14.85 2.49 2.14
C LEU A 272 15.26 3.91 2.60
N ASN A 273 15.73 4.05 3.84
CA ASN A 273 16.14 5.34 4.41
C ASN A 273 17.23 6.04 3.58
N SER A 274 18.30 5.30 3.27
CA SER A 274 19.41 5.82 2.46
C SER A 274 18.99 6.12 1.01
N LYS A 275 18.07 5.33 0.46
CA LYS A 275 17.60 5.48 -0.93
C LYS A 275 16.70 6.71 -1.11
N TYR A 276 15.76 6.96 -0.19
CA TYR A 276 14.71 7.94 -0.41
C TYR A 276 14.84 9.22 0.43
N PHE A 277 15.36 9.13 1.64
CA PHE A 277 15.39 10.29 2.54
C PHE A 277 16.75 10.97 2.60
N THR A 278 17.83 10.21 2.61
CA THR A 278 19.19 10.78 2.62
C THR A 278 19.47 11.73 1.45
N PRO A 279 19.11 11.41 0.20
CA PRO A 279 19.41 12.29 -0.95
C PRO A 279 18.72 13.65 -0.87
N ILE A 280 17.60 13.75 -0.14
CA ILE A 280 16.87 15.02 0.06
C ILE A 280 17.20 15.69 1.40
N GLY A 281 18.22 15.19 2.12
CA GLY A 281 18.69 15.72 3.40
C GLY A 281 17.72 15.47 4.57
N ARG A 282 17.00 14.35 4.54
CA ARG A 282 16.00 13.96 5.56
C ARG A 282 16.31 12.60 6.19
N THR A 283 17.59 12.26 6.38
CA THR A 283 17.97 10.98 6.99
C THR A 283 17.22 10.73 8.31
N ILE A 284 16.62 9.55 8.41
CA ILE A 284 15.86 9.13 9.59
C ILE A 284 16.84 8.55 10.60
N PRO A 285 16.92 9.07 11.83
CA PRO A 285 17.81 8.53 12.84
C PRO A 285 17.36 7.13 13.28
N GLU A 286 18.30 6.30 13.73
CA GLU A 286 18.06 4.90 14.10
C GLU A 286 16.91 4.75 15.10
N ASN A 287 16.86 5.61 16.11
CA ASN A 287 15.80 5.62 17.11
C ASN A 287 14.43 6.12 16.61
N HIS A 288 14.28 6.37 15.32
CA HIS A 288 13.01 6.65 14.65
C HIS A 288 12.69 5.63 13.55
N ILE A 289 13.54 4.62 13.36
CA ILE A 289 13.28 3.54 12.40
C ILE A 289 12.16 2.63 12.93
N PHE A 290 11.20 2.37 12.05
CA PHE A 290 10.01 1.59 12.32
C PHE A 290 9.88 0.47 11.27
N LYS A 291 10.18 -0.77 11.66
CA LYS A 291 10.35 -1.92 10.76
C LYS A 291 9.21 -2.94 10.87
N ILE A 292 8.03 -2.51 11.30
CA ILE A 292 6.91 -3.45 11.50
C ILE A 292 6.34 -3.98 10.19
N GLU A 293 6.45 -3.20 9.13
CA GLU A 293 5.91 -3.56 7.82
C GLU A 293 7.06 -3.85 6.86
N HIS A 294 6.94 -4.95 6.19
CA HIS A 294 7.85 -5.40 5.14
C HIS A 294 7.22 -5.21 3.76
N PHE A 295 8.05 -4.89 2.78
CA PHE A 295 7.70 -4.64 1.40
C PHE A 295 8.35 -5.72 0.54
N VAL A 296 7.54 -6.65 0.06
CA VAL A 296 7.99 -7.77 -0.74
C VAL A 296 7.69 -7.52 -2.21
N VAL A 297 8.68 -7.74 -3.05
CA VAL A 297 8.50 -7.89 -4.49
C VAL A 297 8.80 -9.33 -4.86
N ALA A 298 7.89 -9.98 -5.55
CA ALA A 298 8.03 -11.33 -6.02
C ALA A 298 7.72 -11.43 -7.52
N LYS A 299 8.24 -12.46 -8.17
CA LYS A 299 8.02 -12.74 -9.58
C LYS A 299 7.38 -14.11 -9.73
N SER A 300 6.43 -14.25 -10.67
CA SER A 300 5.85 -15.54 -11.02
C SER A 300 6.94 -16.48 -11.58
N LYS A 301 6.80 -17.77 -11.24
CA LYS A 301 7.56 -18.85 -11.87
C LYS A 301 6.74 -19.32 -13.08
N VAL A 302 7.15 -18.91 -14.24
CA VAL A 302 6.60 -19.41 -15.50
C VAL A 302 7.20 -20.78 -15.79
#